data_8384f1351255afc6a3b8d78b9df6a7b7
#
_entry.id   8384f1351255afc6a3b8d78b9df6a7b7
#
_cell.length_a   1.000
_cell.length_b   1.000
_cell.length_c   1.000
_cell.angle_alpha   90.00
_cell.angle_beta   90.00
_cell.angle_gamma   90.00
#
_symmetry.space_group_name_H-M   'P 1'
#
loop_
_entity.id
_entity.type
_entity.pdbx_description
1 polymer ?
#
loop_
_entity_poly.entity_id
_entity_poly.type
_entity_poly.pdbx_seq_one_letter_code
_entity_poly.pdbx_strand_id
1 'polypeptide(L)'
;MPIRKILCLLFFAVMLSSGVEAKKKDKRSIDRIETNAGVMRVALFDDTPLHRDNFLKLAESKFYDGLLFHRVIKDFMIQAGAPTSRNAGKDVKLGEGNNGYVIYPEFDLPYLYHWRGALAAAREPDEVNPDQYSSGCQFYIVWGKKYRPAAMDKVLFQLAEKGIGLSQQMIDDYEMRGGTPHLDGSYTVFGEIVEGLEIVEKIQGVQTDERDRPLEDVVITRMVVEKKSKNSR
;
A
#
# COMPACT_ATOMS: atom_id res chain seq x y z
N MET A 1 63.21 48.12 20.10
CA MET A 1 62.83 47.43 18.82
C MET A 1 61.62 46.49 19.12
N PRO A 2 60.42 46.76 18.64
CA PRO A 2 59.29 45.92 18.89
C PRO A 2 59.06 44.95 17.72
N ILE A 3 58.91 43.69 18.05
CA ILE A 3 58.59 42.57 17.15
C ILE A 3 57.09 42.60 16.79
N ARG A 4 56.79 42.82 15.50
CA ARG A 4 55.43 42.74 14.95
C ARG A 4 54.99 41.31 14.90
N LYS A 5 53.88 40.95 15.66
CA LYS A 5 53.14 39.69 15.53
C LYS A 5 52.21 39.80 14.32
N ILE A 6 52.46 39.00 13.30
CA ILE A 6 51.56 38.80 12.16
C ILE A 6 50.57 37.73 12.57
N LEU A 7 49.28 38.11 12.68
CA LEU A 7 48.18 37.21 12.95
C LEU A 7 47.60 36.74 11.61
N CYS A 8 47.94 35.50 11.21
CA CYS A 8 47.29 34.84 10.07
C CYS A 8 45.89 34.35 10.45
N LEU A 9 44.87 35.05 9.97
CA LEU A 9 43.49 34.57 10.01
C LEU A 9 43.28 33.55 8.87
N LEU A 10 43.25 32.27 9.23
CA LEU A 10 42.78 31.19 8.36
C LEU A 10 41.25 31.20 8.33
N PHE A 11 40.68 31.71 7.24
CA PHE A 11 39.27 31.54 6.91
C PHE A 11 39.04 30.10 6.47
N PHE A 12 38.43 29.28 7.33
CA PHE A 12 37.95 27.96 6.99
C PHE A 12 36.57 28.12 6.32
N ALA A 13 36.52 28.14 5.00
CA ALA A 13 35.29 28.11 4.23
C ALA A 13 34.72 26.67 4.30
N VAL A 14 33.73 26.46 5.18
CA VAL A 14 32.93 25.24 5.21
C VAL A 14 32.00 25.28 3.99
N MET A 15 32.39 24.61 2.93
CA MET A 15 31.49 24.29 1.80
C MET A 15 30.44 23.30 2.30
N LEU A 16 29.24 23.77 2.65
CA LEU A 16 28.08 22.93 2.73
C LEU A 16 27.73 22.45 1.32
N SER A 17 28.26 21.31 0.94
CA SER A 17 27.71 20.58 -0.20
C SER A 17 26.37 20.00 0.23
N SER A 18 25.29 20.69 -0.12
CA SER A 18 23.95 20.11 -0.13
C SER A 18 23.93 19.03 -1.20
N GLY A 19 24.32 17.81 -0.81
CA GLY A 19 24.15 16.62 -1.64
C GLY A 19 22.65 16.40 -1.83
N VAL A 20 22.13 16.79 -2.99
CA VAL A 20 20.85 16.29 -3.48
C VAL A 20 21.10 14.81 -3.76
N GLU A 21 20.75 13.95 -2.79
CA GLU A 21 20.71 12.52 -3.03
C GLU A 21 19.69 12.29 -4.15
N ALA A 22 20.20 11.96 -5.34
CA ALA A 22 19.34 11.54 -6.45
C ALA A 22 18.58 10.29 -6.00
N LYS A 23 17.25 10.43 -5.80
CA LYS A 23 16.35 9.33 -5.42
C LYS A 23 16.59 8.18 -6.39
N LYS A 24 17.12 7.05 -5.90
CA LYS A 24 17.43 5.86 -6.73
C LYS A 24 16.14 5.45 -7.43
N LYS A 25 16.16 5.44 -8.77
CA LYS A 25 14.97 5.14 -9.57
C LYS A 25 14.51 3.71 -9.27
N ASP A 26 13.26 3.55 -8.83
CA ASP A 26 12.65 2.24 -8.61
C ASP A 26 12.60 1.49 -9.95
N LYS A 27 13.07 0.22 -9.95
CA LYS A 27 13.11 -0.62 -11.15
C LYS A 27 11.84 -1.47 -11.32
N ARG A 28 11.00 -1.53 -10.29
CA ARG A 28 9.73 -2.26 -10.31
C ARG A 28 8.73 -1.61 -11.28
N SER A 29 7.68 -2.36 -11.64
CA SER A 29 6.54 -1.80 -12.35
C SER A 29 5.82 -0.82 -11.43
N ILE A 30 5.57 0.38 -11.90
CA ILE A 30 4.91 1.44 -11.15
C ILE A 30 3.56 1.73 -11.81
N ASP A 31 2.49 1.74 -10.99
CA ASP A 31 1.20 2.24 -11.37
C ASP A 31 0.89 3.55 -10.65
N ARG A 32 0.39 4.52 -11.38
CA ARG A 32 -0.08 5.78 -10.85
C ARG A 32 -1.60 5.75 -10.73
N ILE A 33 -2.08 5.88 -9.49
CA ILE A 33 -3.51 5.91 -9.16
C ILE A 33 -3.91 7.37 -8.94
N GLU A 34 -4.67 7.93 -9.86
CA GLU A 34 -5.23 9.27 -9.76
C GLU A 34 -6.63 9.19 -9.14
N THR A 35 -6.88 10.00 -8.13
CA THR A 35 -8.19 10.08 -7.45
C THR A 35 -8.63 11.53 -7.31
N ASN A 36 -9.90 11.76 -7.01
CA ASN A 36 -10.38 13.08 -6.62
C ASN A 36 -9.83 13.58 -5.27
N ALA A 37 -9.17 12.69 -4.50
CA ALA A 37 -8.51 13.04 -3.23
C ALA A 37 -7.02 13.39 -3.41
N GLY A 38 -6.39 12.97 -4.51
CA GLY A 38 -4.98 13.15 -4.85
C GLY A 38 -4.41 11.99 -5.65
N VAL A 39 -3.09 11.94 -5.80
CA VAL A 39 -2.38 10.96 -6.61
C VAL A 39 -1.48 10.10 -5.73
N MET A 40 -1.53 8.79 -5.95
CA MET A 40 -0.66 7.79 -5.32
C MET A 40 0.14 7.05 -6.39
N ARG A 41 1.33 6.57 -6.05
CA ARG A 41 2.13 5.69 -6.91
C ARG A 41 2.43 4.41 -6.15
N VAL A 42 2.13 3.28 -6.76
CA VAL A 42 2.37 1.95 -6.21
C VAL A 42 3.47 1.24 -7.01
N ALA A 43 4.40 0.60 -6.32
CA ALA A 43 5.37 -0.30 -6.92
C ALA A 43 4.90 -1.73 -6.71
N LEU A 44 4.87 -2.52 -7.77
CA LEU A 44 4.43 -3.92 -7.72
C LEU A 44 5.63 -4.86 -7.56
N PHE A 45 5.45 -5.94 -6.79
CA PHE A 45 6.51 -6.90 -6.51
C PHE A 45 6.64 -7.96 -7.62
N ASP A 46 7.88 -8.29 -7.96
CA ASP A 46 8.17 -9.33 -8.95
C ASP A 46 7.95 -10.75 -8.36
N ASP A 47 7.93 -10.87 -7.03
CA ASP A 47 7.76 -12.12 -6.28
C ASP A 47 6.29 -12.60 -6.24
N THR A 48 5.34 -11.75 -6.65
CA THR A 48 3.92 -12.08 -6.78
C THR A 48 3.43 -11.86 -8.22
N PRO A 49 3.94 -12.60 -9.19
CA PRO A 49 3.72 -12.35 -10.61
C PRO A 49 2.25 -12.47 -11.06
N LEU A 50 1.47 -13.38 -10.47
CA LEU A 50 0.06 -13.54 -10.84
C LEU A 50 -0.75 -12.28 -10.49
N HIS A 51 -0.58 -11.75 -9.27
CA HIS A 51 -1.25 -10.54 -8.82
C HIS A 51 -0.74 -9.30 -9.56
N ARG A 52 0.59 -9.16 -9.69
CA ARG A 52 1.22 -8.07 -10.42
C ARG A 52 0.71 -7.98 -11.85
N ASP A 53 0.80 -9.06 -12.60
CA ASP A 53 0.48 -9.06 -14.04
C ASP A 53 -1.03 -8.86 -14.27
N ASN A 54 -1.87 -9.42 -13.37
CA ASN A 54 -3.31 -9.17 -13.38
C ASN A 54 -3.63 -7.69 -13.11
N PHE A 55 -3.02 -7.09 -12.09
CA PHE A 55 -3.26 -5.69 -11.73
C PHE A 55 -2.86 -4.76 -12.88
N LEU A 56 -1.67 -4.98 -13.48
CA LEU A 56 -1.21 -4.25 -14.68
C LEU A 56 -2.19 -4.37 -15.85
N LYS A 57 -2.65 -5.58 -16.16
CA LYS A 57 -3.62 -5.84 -17.23
C LYS A 57 -4.92 -5.06 -17.01
N LEU A 58 -5.44 -5.04 -15.79
CA LEU A 58 -6.67 -4.32 -15.45
C LEU A 58 -6.46 -2.79 -15.52
N ALA A 59 -5.32 -2.28 -15.06
CA ALA A 59 -4.95 -0.88 -15.17
C ALA A 59 -4.82 -0.44 -16.65
N GLU A 60 -4.11 -1.22 -17.48
CA GLU A 60 -3.95 -0.94 -18.92
C GLU A 60 -5.29 -0.95 -19.66
N SER A 61 -6.22 -1.84 -19.28
CA SER A 61 -7.57 -1.90 -19.86
C SER A 61 -8.51 -0.81 -19.34
N LYS A 62 -8.05 0.08 -18.46
CA LYS A 62 -8.85 1.12 -17.79
C LYS A 62 -10.00 0.55 -16.93
N PHE A 63 -9.85 -0.70 -16.48
CA PHE A 63 -10.86 -1.35 -15.65
C PHE A 63 -11.17 -0.56 -14.38
N TYR A 64 -10.16 0.03 -13.75
CA TYR A 64 -10.29 0.76 -12.50
C TYR A 64 -10.82 2.19 -12.65
N ASP A 65 -10.78 2.78 -13.86
CA ASP A 65 -11.24 4.16 -14.08
C ASP A 65 -12.72 4.30 -13.75
N GLY A 66 -13.05 5.24 -12.88
CA GLY A 66 -14.41 5.50 -12.40
C GLY A 66 -14.89 4.59 -11.26
N LEU A 67 -14.08 3.63 -10.79
CA LEU A 67 -14.42 2.84 -9.60
C LEU A 67 -14.16 3.63 -8.32
N LEU A 68 -14.85 3.27 -7.24
CA LEU A 68 -14.73 3.90 -5.94
C LEU A 68 -13.77 3.16 -5.02
N PHE A 69 -13.13 3.89 -4.12
CA PHE A 69 -12.74 3.33 -2.83
C PHE A 69 -14.02 3.14 -2.01
N HIS A 70 -14.65 2.01 -2.24
CA HIS A 70 -16.01 1.72 -1.79
C HIS A 70 -16.11 1.30 -0.32
N ARG A 71 -14.98 0.93 0.29
CA ARG A 71 -14.89 0.57 1.70
C ARG A 71 -13.64 1.17 2.32
N VAL A 72 -13.84 1.98 3.34
CA VAL A 72 -12.78 2.69 4.07
C VAL A 72 -12.99 2.47 5.55
N ILE A 73 -12.01 1.86 6.21
CA ILE A 73 -12.03 1.69 7.66
C ILE A 73 -10.83 2.41 8.25
N LYS A 74 -11.12 3.39 9.09
CA LYS A 74 -10.10 4.18 9.79
C LYS A 74 -9.17 3.28 10.60
N ASP A 75 -7.87 3.59 10.56
CA ASP A 75 -6.81 2.84 11.22
C ASP A 75 -6.71 1.36 10.77
N PHE A 76 -7.25 1.05 9.57
CA PHE A 76 -7.18 -0.28 9.00
C PHE A 76 -6.77 -0.25 7.52
N MET A 77 -7.66 0.07 6.57
CA MET A 77 -7.37 0.04 5.14
C MET A 77 -8.34 0.88 4.30
N ILE A 78 -7.97 1.10 3.05
CA ILE A 78 -8.85 1.62 2.00
C ILE A 78 -8.96 0.58 0.88
N GLN A 79 -10.18 0.20 0.49
CA GLN A 79 -10.44 -0.89 -0.47
C GLN A 79 -11.18 -0.37 -1.69
N ALA A 80 -10.74 -0.85 -2.88
CA ALA A 80 -11.30 -0.51 -4.18
C ALA A 80 -11.39 -1.74 -5.10
N GLY A 81 -11.84 -1.54 -6.33
CA GLY A 81 -11.82 -2.57 -7.38
C GLY A 81 -13.13 -3.33 -7.58
N ALA A 82 -14.18 -3.09 -6.79
CA ALA A 82 -15.48 -3.69 -7.03
C ALA A 82 -16.15 -3.10 -8.30
N PRO A 83 -16.45 -3.90 -9.33
CA PRO A 83 -17.05 -3.38 -10.58
C PRO A 83 -18.39 -2.67 -10.37
N THR A 84 -19.16 -3.12 -9.37
CA THR A 84 -20.46 -2.57 -9.01
C THR A 84 -20.38 -1.16 -8.41
N SER A 85 -19.17 -0.69 -8.08
CA SER A 85 -18.97 0.66 -7.54
C SER A 85 -18.97 1.76 -8.61
N ARG A 86 -18.88 1.40 -9.89
CA ARG A 86 -18.88 2.37 -10.98
C ARG A 86 -20.24 3.08 -11.10
N ASN A 87 -20.24 4.40 -10.93
CA ASN A 87 -21.44 5.23 -10.96
C ASN A 87 -22.55 4.77 -9.99
N ALA A 88 -22.18 4.12 -8.87
CA ALA A 88 -23.13 3.57 -7.93
C ALA A 88 -23.88 4.68 -7.16
N GLY A 89 -25.20 4.59 -7.13
CA GLY A 89 -26.04 5.45 -6.26
C GLY A 89 -25.68 5.28 -4.78
N LYS A 90 -26.06 6.22 -3.94
CA LYS A 90 -25.70 6.21 -2.51
C LYS A 90 -26.29 5.01 -1.75
N ASP A 91 -27.47 4.53 -2.16
CA ASP A 91 -28.16 3.42 -1.49
C ASP A 91 -27.69 2.03 -1.94
N VAL A 92 -26.81 1.95 -2.93
CA VAL A 92 -26.33 0.68 -3.47
C VAL A 92 -25.34 0.05 -2.50
N LYS A 93 -25.56 -1.21 -2.12
CA LYS A 93 -24.59 -2.01 -1.37
C LYS A 93 -23.40 -2.30 -2.27
N LEU A 94 -22.20 -1.91 -1.84
CA LEU A 94 -20.95 -2.08 -2.56
C LEU A 94 -20.07 -3.18 -1.95
N GLY A 95 -19.02 -3.54 -2.66
CA GLY A 95 -18.05 -4.56 -2.22
C GLY A 95 -18.38 -5.95 -2.73
N GLU A 96 -19.57 -6.19 -3.25
CA GLU A 96 -19.95 -7.43 -3.93
C GLU A 96 -19.54 -7.41 -5.41
N GLY A 97 -19.39 -8.61 -5.97
CA GLY A 97 -19.02 -8.80 -7.37
C GLY A 97 -17.52 -8.90 -7.60
N ASN A 98 -17.20 -9.62 -8.65
CA ASN A 98 -15.85 -9.82 -9.14
C ASN A 98 -15.83 -9.64 -10.67
N ASN A 99 -14.67 -9.82 -11.27
CA ASN A 99 -14.48 -9.75 -12.73
C ASN A 99 -14.56 -11.12 -13.43
N GLY A 100 -15.15 -12.13 -12.76
CA GLY A 100 -15.42 -13.47 -13.32
C GLY A 100 -14.32 -14.50 -13.04
N TYR A 101 -13.28 -14.19 -12.31
CA TYR A 101 -12.22 -15.11 -11.92
C TYR A 101 -11.59 -14.75 -10.58
N VAL A 102 -10.80 -15.68 -10.04
CA VAL A 102 -10.00 -15.53 -8.82
C VAL A 102 -8.53 -15.78 -9.14
N ILE A 103 -7.63 -15.38 -8.24
CA ILE A 103 -6.19 -15.55 -8.37
C ILE A 103 -5.71 -16.45 -7.24
N TYR A 104 -4.84 -17.43 -7.57
CA TYR A 104 -4.18 -18.27 -6.56
C TYR A 104 -3.37 -17.40 -5.61
N PRO A 105 -3.38 -17.71 -4.28
CA PRO A 105 -2.61 -16.96 -3.31
C PRO A 105 -1.11 -17.03 -3.57
N GLU A 106 -0.41 -15.91 -3.37
CA GLU A 106 1.05 -15.80 -3.48
C GLU A 106 1.57 -15.23 -2.16
N PHE A 107 1.45 -16.00 -1.06
CA PHE A 107 1.98 -15.62 0.25
C PHE A 107 3.49 -15.81 0.28
N ASP A 108 4.23 -14.81 0.74
CA ASP A 108 5.70 -14.83 0.79
C ASP A 108 6.22 -14.25 2.12
N LEU A 109 5.82 -14.86 3.25
CA LEU A 109 6.39 -14.52 4.55
C LEU A 109 7.81 -15.10 4.69
N PRO A 110 8.74 -14.38 5.32
CA PRO A 110 8.56 -13.10 6.04
C PRO A 110 8.86 -11.88 5.18
N TYR A 111 8.89 -11.96 3.85
CA TYR A 111 9.30 -10.87 2.97
C TYR A 111 8.15 -9.93 2.60
N LEU A 112 6.97 -10.46 2.35
CA LEU A 112 5.78 -9.69 1.99
C LEU A 112 4.72 -9.82 3.08
N TYR A 113 4.44 -8.70 3.77
CA TYR A 113 3.52 -8.63 4.89
C TYR A 113 2.78 -7.28 4.92
N HIS A 114 1.83 -7.08 5.84
CA HIS A 114 0.89 -5.98 5.79
C HIS A 114 1.36 -4.74 6.55
N TRP A 115 2.55 -4.18 6.22
CA TRP A 115 2.97 -2.88 6.76
C TRP A 115 2.12 -1.74 6.21
N ARG A 116 2.18 -0.58 6.85
CA ARG A 116 1.50 0.63 6.36
C ARG A 116 1.99 1.03 4.98
N GLY A 117 1.06 1.12 4.02
CA GLY A 117 1.34 1.39 2.62
C GLY A 117 1.44 0.13 1.76
N ALA A 118 1.35 -1.08 2.32
CA ALA A 118 1.28 -2.31 1.54
C ALA A 118 0.00 -2.32 0.68
N LEU A 119 0.14 -2.80 -0.56
CA LEU A 119 -0.95 -3.07 -1.50
C LEU A 119 -1.23 -4.57 -1.50
N ALA A 120 -2.46 -4.96 -1.17
CA ALA A 120 -2.85 -6.35 -1.04
C ALA A 120 -4.17 -6.66 -1.75
N ALA A 121 -4.35 -7.93 -2.11
CA ALA A 121 -5.56 -8.40 -2.76
C ALA A 121 -6.66 -8.70 -1.73
N ALA A 122 -7.88 -8.23 -1.99
CA ALA A 122 -9.04 -8.63 -1.22
C ALA A 122 -9.44 -10.07 -1.56
N ARG A 123 -10.18 -10.71 -0.69
CA ARG A 123 -10.76 -12.05 -0.91
C ARG A 123 -12.03 -12.27 -0.09
N GLU A 124 -12.79 -13.28 -0.47
CA GLU A 124 -13.91 -13.75 0.33
C GLU A 124 -13.42 -14.42 1.63
N PRO A 125 -14.25 -14.45 2.69
CA PRO A 125 -13.90 -15.07 3.97
C PRO A 125 -13.70 -16.58 3.86
N ASP A 126 -12.98 -17.19 4.83
CA ASP A 126 -12.55 -18.59 4.80
C ASP A 126 -13.74 -19.59 4.72
N GLU A 127 -14.92 -19.22 5.24
CA GLU A 127 -16.12 -20.06 5.25
C GLU A 127 -16.62 -20.38 3.84
N VAL A 128 -16.39 -19.49 2.87
CA VAL A 128 -16.78 -19.66 1.47
C VAL A 128 -15.58 -19.78 0.52
N ASN A 129 -14.39 -19.54 1.02
CA ASN A 129 -13.14 -19.54 0.26
C ASN A 129 -11.98 -20.14 1.09
N PRO A 130 -12.08 -21.44 1.44
CA PRO A 130 -11.09 -22.10 2.30
C PRO A 130 -9.68 -22.17 1.66
N ASP A 131 -9.62 -22.14 0.33
CA ASP A 131 -8.35 -22.12 -0.43
C ASP A 131 -7.72 -20.73 -0.50
N GLN A 132 -8.34 -19.70 0.10
CA GLN A 132 -7.86 -18.33 0.21
C GLN A 132 -7.53 -17.67 -1.13
N TYR A 133 -8.25 -18.02 -2.20
CA TYR A 133 -8.10 -17.34 -3.50
C TYR A 133 -8.39 -15.86 -3.38
N SER A 134 -7.57 -15.06 -4.05
CA SER A 134 -7.76 -13.62 -4.11
C SER A 134 -8.82 -13.24 -5.13
N SER A 135 -9.53 -12.14 -4.88
CA SER A 135 -10.37 -11.50 -5.90
C SER A 135 -9.54 -11.14 -7.13
N GLY A 136 -10.10 -11.40 -8.31
CA GLY A 136 -9.45 -11.02 -9.58
C GLY A 136 -9.40 -9.50 -9.83
N CYS A 137 -10.05 -8.67 -8.99
CA CYS A 137 -10.07 -7.23 -9.23
C CYS A 137 -10.06 -6.35 -7.97
N GLN A 138 -10.50 -6.84 -6.81
CA GLN A 138 -10.54 -6.01 -5.61
C GLN A 138 -9.21 -6.04 -4.87
N PHE A 139 -8.77 -4.86 -4.47
CA PHE A 139 -7.52 -4.65 -3.73
C PHE A 139 -7.74 -3.67 -2.57
N TYR A 140 -6.81 -3.66 -1.62
CA TYR A 140 -6.79 -2.67 -0.57
C TYR A 140 -5.37 -2.16 -0.31
N ILE A 141 -5.29 -0.95 0.24
CA ILE A 141 -4.06 -0.33 0.68
C ILE A 141 -4.12 -0.23 2.21
N VAL A 142 -3.11 -0.78 2.85
CA VAL A 142 -3.02 -0.87 4.31
C VAL A 142 -2.69 0.51 4.90
N TRP A 143 -3.46 0.92 5.92
CA TRP A 143 -3.05 1.98 6.83
C TRP A 143 -2.60 1.42 8.17
N GLY A 144 -3.46 0.70 8.86
CA GLY A 144 -3.19 0.01 10.12
C GLY A 144 -2.89 0.95 11.29
N LYS A 145 -2.65 0.34 12.44
CA LYS A 145 -2.22 1.02 13.67
C LYS A 145 -0.74 0.79 13.91
N LYS A 146 -0.11 1.68 14.70
CA LYS A 146 1.17 1.38 15.32
C LYS A 146 0.92 0.54 16.58
N TYR A 147 1.74 -0.47 16.75
CA TYR A 147 1.60 -1.37 17.91
C TYR A 147 2.57 -0.95 19.01
N ARG A 148 2.06 -0.91 20.26
CA ARG A 148 2.92 -0.86 21.44
C ARG A 148 3.31 -2.29 21.79
N PRO A 149 4.46 -2.54 22.48
CA PRO A 149 4.93 -3.89 22.77
C PRO A 149 3.84 -4.83 23.35
N ALA A 150 3.12 -4.39 24.39
CA ALA A 150 2.06 -5.20 25.00
C ALA A 150 0.87 -5.52 24.07
N ALA A 151 0.62 -4.70 23.05
CA ALA A 151 -0.38 -4.99 22.03
C ALA A 151 0.19 -5.93 20.96
N MET A 152 1.48 -5.81 20.65
CA MET A 152 2.17 -6.71 19.75
C MET A 152 2.23 -8.13 20.32
N ASP A 153 2.51 -8.30 21.62
CA ASP A 153 2.50 -9.62 22.28
C ASP A 153 1.18 -10.37 22.07
N LYS A 154 0.04 -9.66 22.14
CA LYS A 154 -1.29 -10.26 21.85
C LYS A 154 -1.42 -10.71 20.41
N VAL A 155 -0.91 -9.90 19.47
CA VAL A 155 -0.93 -10.25 18.03
C VAL A 155 -0.05 -11.47 17.77
N LEU A 156 1.16 -11.51 18.35
CA LEU A 156 2.07 -12.64 18.23
C LEU A 156 1.44 -13.93 18.75
N PHE A 157 0.75 -13.87 19.88
CA PHE A 157 0.03 -15.03 20.43
C PHE A 157 -1.06 -15.51 19.46
N GLN A 158 -1.90 -14.61 18.95
CA GLN A 158 -2.97 -14.96 18.00
C GLN A 158 -2.46 -15.53 16.68
N LEU A 159 -1.33 -15.02 16.17
CA LEU A 159 -0.71 -15.53 14.94
C LEU A 159 -0.05 -16.89 15.18
N ALA A 160 0.58 -17.08 16.34
CA ALA A 160 1.17 -18.37 16.71
C ALA A 160 0.12 -19.50 16.80
N GLU A 161 -1.11 -19.22 17.26
CA GLU A 161 -2.24 -20.18 17.22
C GLU A 161 -2.60 -20.61 15.81
N LYS A 162 -2.30 -19.77 14.80
CA LYS A 162 -2.48 -20.07 13.37
C LYS A 162 -1.21 -20.65 12.71
N GLY A 163 -0.16 -20.92 13.49
CA GLY A 163 1.13 -21.37 12.96
C GLY A 163 1.95 -20.30 12.23
N ILE A 164 1.61 -19.01 12.40
CA ILE A 164 2.30 -17.90 11.74
C ILE A 164 3.26 -17.25 12.74
N GLY A 165 4.55 -17.19 12.40
CA GLY A 165 5.58 -16.48 13.15
C GLY A 165 5.97 -15.18 12.45
N LEU A 166 6.12 -14.09 13.22
CA LEU A 166 6.69 -12.85 12.71
C LEU A 166 8.19 -12.79 12.97
N SER A 167 8.96 -12.30 12.00
CA SER A 167 10.37 -11.98 12.22
C SER A 167 10.52 -10.71 13.07
N GLN A 168 11.68 -10.50 13.69
CA GLN A 168 11.95 -9.28 14.44
C GLN A 168 11.78 -8.02 13.56
N GLN A 169 12.21 -8.08 12.30
CA GLN A 169 12.03 -6.97 11.35
C GLN A 169 10.55 -6.61 11.14
N MET A 170 9.67 -7.61 11.02
CA MET A 170 8.23 -7.38 10.88
C MET A 170 7.65 -6.72 12.15
N ILE A 171 8.07 -7.17 13.34
CA ILE A 171 7.66 -6.60 14.62
C ILE A 171 8.08 -5.13 14.70
N ASP A 172 9.35 -4.83 14.41
CA ASP A 172 9.89 -3.47 14.43
C ASP A 172 9.14 -2.55 13.45
N ASP A 173 8.82 -3.04 12.25
CA ASP A 173 8.07 -2.28 11.27
C ASP A 173 6.63 -1.99 11.73
N TYR A 174 5.95 -2.95 12.36
CA TYR A 174 4.60 -2.73 12.90
C TYR A 174 4.60 -1.74 14.07
N GLU A 175 5.62 -1.74 14.90
CA GLU A 175 5.79 -0.77 15.98
C GLU A 175 6.14 0.63 15.46
N MET A 176 7.01 0.73 14.45
CA MET A 176 7.47 2.01 13.92
C MET A 176 6.50 2.63 12.92
N ARG A 177 6.05 1.85 11.94
CA ARG A 177 5.24 2.32 10.81
C ARG A 177 3.75 2.06 11.03
N GLY A 178 3.41 0.94 11.66
CA GLY A 178 2.07 0.41 11.75
C GLY A 178 1.75 -0.57 10.62
N GLY A 179 0.53 -1.09 10.65
CA GLY A 179 0.07 -2.08 9.69
C GLY A 179 -1.03 -2.96 10.25
N THR A 180 -1.25 -4.12 9.62
CA THR A 180 -2.33 -5.05 9.94
C THR A 180 -1.83 -6.50 10.04
N PRO A 181 -0.98 -6.83 11.02
CA PRO A 181 -0.31 -8.13 11.11
C PRO A 181 -1.27 -9.33 11.16
N HIS A 182 -2.51 -9.13 11.62
CA HIS A 182 -3.53 -10.19 11.67
C HIS A 182 -3.97 -10.73 10.30
N LEU A 183 -3.57 -10.05 9.19
CA LEU A 183 -3.81 -10.48 7.81
C LEU A 183 -2.63 -11.25 7.21
N ASP A 184 -1.48 -11.26 7.89
CA ASP A 184 -0.28 -11.92 7.39
C ASP A 184 -0.50 -13.43 7.20
N GLY A 185 0.04 -13.96 6.10
CA GLY A 185 -0.13 -15.36 5.73
C GLY A 185 -1.53 -15.77 5.26
N SER A 186 -2.48 -14.81 5.20
CA SER A 186 -3.86 -15.07 4.79
C SER A 186 -4.35 -14.22 3.62
N TYR A 187 -3.61 -13.16 3.27
CA TYR A 187 -3.89 -12.29 2.12
C TYR A 187 -2.60 -12.01 1.37
N THR A 188 -2.65 -11.94 0.04
CA THR A 188 -1.47 -11.68 -0.78
C THR A 188 -1.15 -10.20 -0.82
N VAL A 189 0.04 -9.83 -0.34
CA VAL A 189 0.65 -8.52 -0.53
C VAL A 189 1.44 -8.55 -1.83
N PHE A 190 1.11 -7.67 -2.78
CA PHE A 190 1.71 -7.70 -4.12
C PHE A 190 2.33 -6.37 -4.58
N GLY A 191 2.38 -5.38 -3.69
CA GLY A 191 2.98 -4.07 -3.94
C GLY A 191 3.01 -3.18 -2.71
N GLU A 192 3.46 -1.95 -2.91
CA GLU A 192 3.51 -0.94 -1.87
C GLU A 192 3.36 0.47 -2.43
N ILE A 193 2.89 1.40 -1.60
CA ILE A 193 2.90 2.83 -1.91
C ILE A 193 4.35 3.35 -1.84
N VAL A 194 4.82 3.91 -2.94
CA VAL A 194 6.15 4.55 -3.03
C VAL A 194 6.07 6.08 -3.02
N GLU A 195 4.92 6.65 -3.39
CA GLU A 195 4.63 8.09 -3.32
C GLU A 195 3.14 8.30 -3.05
N GLY A 196 2.79 9.34 -2.26
CA GLY A 196 1.40 9.68 -1.97
C GLY A 196 0.81 8.93 -0.77
N LEU A 197 1.62 8.51 0.20
CA LEU A 197 1.13 7.88 1.44
C LEU A 197 0.22 8.84 2.23
N GLU A 198 0.43 10.14 2.14
CA GLU A 198 -0.43 11.20 2.70
C GLU A 198 -1.83 11.23 2.07
N ILE A 199 -1.97 10.75 0.82
CA ILE A 199 -3.28 10.61 0.18
C ILE A 199 -4.02 9.40 0.74
N VAL A 200 -3.31 8.30 1.04
CA VAL A 200 -3.88 7.16 1.77
C VAL A 200 -4.37 7.61 3.16
N GLU A 201 -3.56 8.42 3.87
CA GLU A 201 -3.93 8.99 5.16
C GLU A 201 -5.20 9.83 5.07
N LYS A 202 -5.28 10.71 4.07
CA LYS A 202 -6.46 11.54 3.83
C LYS A 202 -7.70 10.70 3.56
N ILE A 203 -7.60 9.68 2.70
CA ILE A 203 -8.73 8.82 2.35
C ILE A 203 -9.18 7.97 3.55
N GLN A 204 -8.26 7.35 4.29
CA GLN A 204 -8.63 6.53 5.45
C GLN A 204 -9.25 7.34 6.60
N GLY A 205 -9.09 8.67 6.59
CA GLY A 205 -9.65 9.60 7.58
C GLY A 205 -11.02 10.18 7.20
N VAL A 206 -11.60 9.86 6.04
CA VAL A 206 -12.90 10.39 5.64
C VAL A 206 -14.03 9.81 6.49
N GLN A 207 -15.15 10.51 6.57
CA GLN A 207 -16.36 10.00 7.20
C GLN A 207 -17.01 8.94 6.32
N THR A 208 -17.50 7.87 6.95
CA THR A 208 -18.16 6.74 6.29
C THR A 208 -19.56 6.51 6.85
N ASP A 209 -20.37 5.79 6.09
CA ASP A 209 -21.65 5.26 6.53
C ASP A 209 -21.49 3.97 7.37
N GLU A 210 -22.59 3.37 7.77
CA GLU A 210 -22.66 2.14 8.56
C GLU A 210 -22.07 0.90 7.82
N ARG A 211 -21.82 1.02 6.50
CA ARG A 211 -21.24 -0.02 5.65
C ARG A 211 -19.80 0.28 5.27
N ASP A 212 -19.14 1.19 5.98
CA ASP A 212 -17.78 1.67 5.71
C ASP A 212 -17.63 2.38 4.34
N ARG A 213 -18.72 2.78 3.64
CA ARG A 213 -18.64 3.57 2.41
C ARG A 213 -18.40 5.04 2.75
N PRO A 214 -17.42 5.71 2.11
CA PRO A 214 -17.24 7.15 2.25
C PRO A 214 -18.54 7.93 1.96
N LEU A 215 -18.92 8.87 2.85
CA LEU A 215 -20.08 9.74 2.63
C LEU A 215 -19.92 10.58 1.36
N GLU A 216 -18.69 11.05 1.11
CA GLU A 216 -18.29 11.66 -0.15
C GLU A 216 -17.47 10.64 -0.93
N ASP A 217 -17.93 10.26 -2.12
CA ASP A 217 -17.29 9.20 -2.90
C ASP A 217 -15.83 9.54 -3.27
N VAL A 218 -14.92 8.64 -2.95
CA VAL A 218 -13.53 8.70 -3.38
C VAL A 218 -13.39 7.89 -4.66
N VAL A 219 -13.20 8.59 -5.78
CA VAL A 219 -13.21 8.02 -7.13
C VAL A 219 -11.80 7.83 -7.64
N ILE A 220 -11.49 6.67 -8.19
CA ILE A 220 -10.30 6.46 -9.03
C ILE A 220 -10.62 7.10 -10.39
N THR A 221 -10.10 8.30 -10.63
CA THR A 221 -10.36 9.03 -11.88
C THR A 221 -9.60 8.41 -13.05
N ARG A 222 -8.42 7.86 -12.77
CA ARG A 222 -7.59 7.20 -13.76
C ARG A 222 -6.53 6.34 -13.10
N MET A 223 -6.18 5.21 -13.74
CA MET A 223 -5.02 4.41 -13.40
C MET A 223 -4.07 4.31 -14.60
N VAL A 224 -2.76 4.54 -14.38
CA VAL A 224 -1.77 4.62 -15.46
C VAL A 224 -0.57 3.76 -15.13
N VAL A 225 -0.32 2.76 -15.97
CA VAL A 225 0.91 1.96 -15.91
C VAL A 225 2.08 2.80 -16.40
N GLU A 226 3.04 3.07 -15.53
CA GLU A 226 4.28 3.74 -15.89
C GLU A 226 5.30 2.69 -16.32
N LYS A 227 5.62 2.65 -17.62
CA LYS A 227 6.54 1.66 -18.17
C LYS A 227 7.89 1.73 -17.46
N LYS A 228 8.45 0.55 -17.11
CA LYS A 228 9.86 0.43 -16.70
C LYS A 228 10.71 1.23 -17.68
N SER A 229 11.51 2.20 -17.20
CA SER A 229 12.47 2.89 -18.07
C SER A 229 13.41 1.84 -18.66
N LYS A 230 13.30 1.59 -19.97
CA LYS A 230 14.30 0.80 -20.68
C LYS A 230 15.63 1.52 -20.45
N ASN A 231 16.58 0.86 -19.76
CA ASN A 231 17.94 1.36 -19.72
C ASN A 231 18.38 1.50 -21.18
N SER A 232 18.66 2.74 -21.62
CA SER A 232 19.54 2.95 -22.78
C SER A 232 20.87 2.28 -22.43
N ARG A 233 21.20 1.24 -23.18
CA ARG A 233 22.51 0.59 -23.13
C ARG A 233 23.59 1.57 -23.58
#